data_7cbd980891167dc1d989150800158a6e
#
_entry.id   7cbd980891167dc1d989150800158a6e
#
_cell.length_a   1.000
_cell.length_b   1.000
_cell.length_c   1.000
_cell.angle_alpha   90.00
_cell.angle_beta   90.00
_cell.angle_gamma   90.00
#
_symmetry.space_group_name_H-M   'P 1'
#
loop_
_entity.id
_entity.type
_entity.pdbx_description
1 polymer ?
#
loop_
_entity_poly.entity_id
_entity_poly.type
_entity_poly.pdbx_seq_one_letter_code
_entity_poly.pdbx_strand_id
1 'polypeptide(L)'
;SADAGALMLDDGSAAVLLAGRDTGVRLPHDSAVEALVDIARRFTALRGTAWRIAELEDRDVLVDGLDRTAMPLSPQPPGRAPVGWITQDDGRVTLAAAVPLGVLTARQARFVAAVGAPVVVTPWRCLLVCDLDEDVADTALRVFAPLGLVFDDSSHWLHVTACVGSPGCERSRADVRSDAARAVASGDHDAAVHYAGCERACGRPPAAQVLVATGGGYHPVPR
;
A
#
# COMPACT_ATOMS: atom_id res chain seq x y z
N SER A 1 9.78 -1.61 -0.63
CA SER A 1 9.56 -2.91 0.02
C SER A 1 9.67 -2.76 1.53
N ALA A 2 8.97 -3.61 2.29
CA ALA A 2 9.15 -3.72 3.73
C ALA A 2 10.56 -4.27 4.03
N ASP A 3 11.11 -3.93 5.22
CA ASP A 3 12.41 -4.44 5.65
C ASP A 3 12.34 -5.91 6.01
N ALA A 4 11.38 -6.29 6.84
CA ALA A 4 11.03 -7.68 7.13
C ALA A 4 9.54 -7.88 6.87
N GLY A 5 9.14 -9.09 6.53
CA GLY A 5 7.75 -9.44 6.28
C GLY A 5 7.51 -10.93 6.29
N ALA A 6 6.25 -11.30 6.39
CA ALA A 6 5.80 -12.68 6.23
C ALA A 6 4.78 -12.75 5.09
N LEU A 7 4.98 -13.67 4.18
CA LEU A 7 4.01 -14.01 3.15
C LEU A 7 3.26 -15.26 3.61
N MET A 8 1.98 -15.12 3.87
CA MET A 8 1.12 -16.25 4.24
C MET A 8 0.89 -17.13 3.02
N LEU A 9 1.03 -18.44 3.18
CA LEU A 9 0.88 -19.44 2.14
C LEU A 9 -0.38 -20.29 2.39
N ASP A 10 -0.92 -20.86 1.32
CA ASP A 10 -2.17 -21.65 1.37
C ASP A 10 -2.05 -22.94 2.20
N ASP A 11 -0.82 -23.41 2.44
CA ASP A 11 -0.55 -24.59 3.26
C ASP A 11 -0.55 -24.33 4.78
N GLY A 12 -0.91 -23.12 5.21
CA GLY A 12 -0.89 -22.72 6.63
C GLY A 12 0.49 -22.33 7.14
N SER A 13 1.48 -22.20 6.27
CA SER A 13 2.81 -21.69 6.61
C SER A 13 2.98 -20.22 6.23
N ALA A 14 4.02 -19.60 6.77
CA ALA A 14 4.46 -18.26 6.42
C ALA A 14 5.90 -18.29 5.89
N ALA A 15 6.13 -17.69 4.73
CA ALA A 15 7.47 -17.46 4.20
C ALA A 15 8.05 -16.17 4.77
N VAL A 16 9.25 -16.23 5.34
CA VAL A 16 9.95 -15.07 5.90
C VAL A 16 10.66 -14.30 4.79
N LEU A 17 10.36 -13.02 4.69
CA LEU A 17 10.93 -12.11 3.69
C LEU A 17 11.88 -11.10 4.35
N LEU A 18 13.06 -10.88 3.76
CA LEU A 18 13.99 -9.82 4.10
C LEU A 18 14.19 -8.89 2.89
N ALA A 19 13.95 -7.60 3.09
CA ALA A 19 14.01 -6.59 2.04
C ALA A 19 13.19 -6.99 0.77
N GLY A 20 12.06 -7.67 0.98
CA GLY A 20 11.16 -8.15 -0.08
C GLY A 20 11.61 -9.43 -0.80
N ARG A 21 12.65 -10.11 -0.30
CA ARG A 21 13.14 -11.39 -0.83
C ARG A 21 12.82 -12.52 0.13
N ASP A 22 12.34 -13.63 -0.40
CA ASP A 22 12.13 -14.85 0.38
C ASP A 22 13.46 -15.45 0.82
N THR A 23 13.57 -15.77 2.10
CA THR A 23 14.78 -16.36 2.71
C THR A 23 14.84 -17.87 2.61
N GLY A 24 13.75 -18.54 2.19
CA GLY A 24 13.58 -19.99 2.26
C GLY A 24 13.11 -20.49 3.63
N VAL A 25 13.02 -19.64 4.63
CA VAL A 25 12.47 -19.98 5.95
C VAL A 25 10.97 -20.11 5.87
N ARG A 26 10.44 -21.19 6.45
CA ARG A 26 8.99 -21.45 6.59
C ARG A 26 8.66 -21.64 8.06
N LEU A 27 7.61 -20.96 8.49
CA LEU A 27 7.14 -20.99 9.87
C LEU A 27 5.63 -21.22 9.89
N PRO A 28 5.08 -21.81 10.95
CA PRO A 28 3.64 -21.75 11.18
C PRO A 28 3.13 -20.32 11.23
N HIS A 29 1.90 -20.04 10.75
CA HIS A 29 1.31 -18.69 10.78
C HIS A 29 1.43 -18.03 12.16
N ASP A 30 1.13 -18.79 13.22
CA ASP A 30 1.11 -18.28 14.59
C ASP A 30 2.50 -17.82 15.08
N SER A 31 3.58 -18.39 14.50
CA SER A 31 4.96 -18.05 14.85
C SER A 31 5.51 -16.87 14.06
N ALA A 32 4.82 -16.41 13.02
CA ALA A 32 5.33 -15.38 12.10
C ALA A 32 5.57 -14.04 12.80
N VAL A 33 4.67 -13.63 13.71
CA VAL A 33 4.79 -12.35 14.41
C VAL A 33 6.01 -12.34 15.33
N GLU A 34 6.22 -13.40 16.11
CA GLU A 34 7.35 -13.54 17.02
C GLU A 34 8.67 -13.52 16.24
N ALA A 35 8.77 -14.26 15.15
CA ALA A 35 9.94 -14.28 14.28
C ALA A 35 10.25 -12.90 13.69
N LEU A 36 9.25 -12.15 13.24
CA LEU A 36 9.45 -10.79 12.72
C LEU A 36 9.93 -9.82 13.81
N VAL A 37 9.44 -9.96 15.04
CA VAL A 37 9.92 -9.17 16.18
C VAL A 37 11.36 -9.50 16.50
N ASP A 38 11.77 -10.78 16.48
CA ASP A 38 13.15 -11.18 16.73
C ASP A 38 14.09 -10.73 15.61
N ILE A 39 13.67 -10.79 14.36
CA ILE A 39 14.40 -10.21 13.21
C ILE A 39 14.62 -8.71 13.43
N ALA A 40 13.60 -7.97 13.88
CA ALA A 40 13.71 -6.54 14.14
C ALA A 40 14.70 -6.25 15.30
N ARG A 41 14.68 -7.06 16.37
CA ARG A 41 15.64 -6.96 17.49
C ARG A 41 17.08 -7.23 17.02
N ARG A 42 17.30 -8.31 16.26
CA ARG A 42 18.61 -8.65 15.68
C ARG A 42 19.11 -7.53 14.75
N PHE A 43 18.24 -7.01 13.88
CA PHE A 43 18.58 -5.87 13.04
C PHE A 43 19.02 -4.68 13.88
N THR A 44 18.27 -4.32 14.92
CA THR A 44 18.59 -3.19 15.79
C THR A 44 19.96 -3.37 16.46
N ALA A 45 20.33 -4.60 16.83
CA ALA A 45 21.62 -4.91 17.46
C ALA A 45 22.78 -4.89 16.46
N LEU A 46 22.55 -5.27 15.20
CA LEU A 46 23.60 -5.48 14.20
C LEU A 46 23.77 -4.33 13.20
N ARG A 47 22.77 -3.44 13.09
CA ARG A 47 22.65 -2.48 12.00
C ARG A 47 23.78 -1.44 11.89
N GLY A 48 24.54 -1.17 12.95
CA GLY A 48 25.52 -0.08 12.94
C GLY A 48 24.86 1.23 12.50
N THR A 49 25.26 1.77 11.37
CA THR A 49 24.71 2.99 10.75
C THR A 49 23.56 2.74 9.77
N ALA A 50 23.26 1.47 9.46
CA ALA A 50 22.20 1.13 8.52
C ALA A 50 20.80 1.48 9.06
N TRP A 51 19.96 2.04 8.21
CA TRP A 51 18.55 2.37 8.48
C TRP A 51 17.59 1.32 7.94
N ARG A 52 18.03 0.54 6.96
CA ARG A 52 17.23 -0.46 6.26
C ARG A 52 17.94 -1.79 6.23
N ILE A 53 17.21 -2.90 6.32
CA ILE A 53 17.78 -4.26 6.16
C ILE A 53 18.48 -4.39 4.80
N ALA A 54 17.98 -3.71 3.77
CA ALA A 54 18.59 -3.72 2.45
C ALA A 54 20.01 -3.18 2.41
N GLU A 55 20.44 -2.40 3.42
CA GLU A 55 21.76 -1.77 3.52
C GLU A 55 22.79 -2.66 4.23
N LEU A 56 22.36 -3.77 4.85
CA LEU A 56 23.28 -4.73 5.44
C LEU A 56 24.04 -5.47 4.34
N GLU A 57 25.35 -5.67 4.54
CA GLU A 57 26.20 -6.50 3.65
C GLU A 57 25.72 -7.94 3.64
N ASP A 58 25.46 -8.51 4.82
CA ASP A 58 24.85 -9.83 4.98
C ASP A 58 23.53 -9.71 5.75
N ARG A 59 22.43 -10.01 5.06
CA ARG A 59 21.08 -9.99 5.63
C ARG A 59 20.71 -11.31 6.27
N ASP A 60 21.38 -12.37 5.85
CA ASP A 60 21.03 -13.74 6.23
C ASP A 60 21.30 -14.00 7.70
N VAL A 61 22.20 -13.25 8.32
CA VAL A 61 22.45 -13.26 9.76
C VAL A 61 21.20 -12.96 10.61
N LEU A 62 20.22 -12.26 10.03
CA LEU A 62 18.98 -11.94 10.73
C LEU A 62 18.05 -13.14 10.91
N VAL A 63 18.22 -14.17 10.10
CA VAL A 63 17.45 -15.43 10.15
C VAL A 63 18.31 -16.63 10.57
N ASP A 64 19.51 -16.38 11.10
CA ASP A 64 20.38 -17.44 11.64
C ASP A 64 19.66 -18.22 12.75
N GLY A 65 19.76 -19.56 12.67
CA GLY A 65 19.08 -20.47 13.59
C GLY A 65 17.63 -20.76 13.23
N LEU A 66 17.11 -20.19 12.14
CA LEU A 66 15.82 -20.61 11.57
C LEU A 66 16.07 -21.59 10.41
N ASP A 67 15.29 -22.67 10.39
CA ASP A 67 15.43 -23.71 9.38
C ASP A 67 14.95 -23.21 8.00
N ARG A 68 15.81 -23.27 7.00
CA ARG A 68 15.48 -23.00 5.60
C ARG A 68 14.98 -24.31 4.97
N THR A 69 13.69 -24.50 5.00
CA THR A 69 13.04 -25.76 4.60
C THR A 69 12.55 -25.75 3.15
N ALA A 70 12.58 -24.62 2.47
CA ALA A 70 12.10 -24.50 1.10
C ALA A 70 13.05 -23.69 0.20
N MET A 71 12.98 -23.91 -1.08
CA MET A 71 13.60 -23.00 -2.05
C MET A 71 12.89 -21.65 -1.99
N PRO A 72 13.63 -20.53 -2.03
CA PRO A 72 13.05 -19.22 -2.07
C PRO A 72 12.09 -19.06 -3.26
N LEU A 73 10.92 -18.49 -2.98
CA LEU A 73 9.97 -18.14 -4.03
C LEU A 73 10.54 -17.03 -4.91
N SER A 74 10.27 -17.11 -6.19
CA SER A 74 10.58 -16.00 -7.11
C SER A 74 9.88 -14.72 -6.63
N PRO A 75 10.50 -13.54 -6.77
CA PRO A 75 9.85 -12.29 -6.46
C PRO A 75 8.51 -12.21 -7.17
N GLN A 76 7.44 -12.12 -6.40
CA GLN A 76 6.11 -11.89 -6.96
C GLN A 76 6.04 -10.45 -7.45
N PRO A 77 5.49 -10.19 -8.64
CA PRO A 77 5.20 -8.81 -9.03
C PRO A 77 4.30 -8.20 -7.96
N PRO A 78 4.43 -6.89 -7.67
CA PRO A 78 3.54 -6.24 -6.73
C PRO A 78 2.09 -6.49 -7.18
N GLY A 79 1.30 -7.10 -6.30
CA GLY A 79 -0.10 -7.40 -6.57
C GLY A 79 -0.84 -6.12 -6.95
N ARG A 80 -1.82 -6.22 -7.84
CA ARG A 80 -2.75 -5.11 -8.08
C ARG A 80 -3.52 -4.83 -6.78
N ALA A 81 -3.77 -3.55 -6.53
CA ALA A 81 -4.67 -3.18 -5.46
C ALA A 81 -6.03 -3.87 -5.66
N PRO A 82 -6.57 -4.57 -4.67
CA PRO A 82 -7.92 -5.10 -4.77
C PRO A 82 -8.89 -3.92 -4.84
N VAL A 83 -9.74 -3.87 -5.85
CA VAL A 83 -10.75 -2.82 -6.03
C VAL A 83 -12.02 -3.42 -6.60
N GLY A 84 -13.16 -3.02 -6.07
CA GLY A 84 -14.47 -3.45 -6.55
C GLY A 84 -15.16 -4.44 -5.62
N TRP A 85 -16.02 -5.21 -6.22
CA TRP A 85 -16.82 -6.24 -5.56
C TRP A 85 -16.08 -7.58 -5.59
N ILE A 86 -15.82 -8.17 -4.42
CA ILE A 86 -15.10 -9.43 -4.27
C ILE A 86 -16.01 -10.41 -3.54
N THR A 87 -16.37 -11.50 -4.21
CA THR A 87 -17.10 -12.60 -3.55
C THR A 87 -16.13 -13.43 -2.73
N GLN A 88 -16.47 -13.69 -1.47
CA GLN A 88 -15.71 -14.55 -0.56
C GLN A 88 -16.11 -16.02 -0.76
N ASP A 89 -15.28 -16.94 -0.28
CA ASP A 89 -15.51 -18.39 -0.42
C ASP A 89 -16.78 -18.86 0.33
N ASP A 90 -17.19 -18.13 1.37
CA ASP A 90 -18.41 -18.38 2.14
C ASP A 90 -19.67 -17.75 1.54
N GLY A 91 -19.56 -17.14 0.34
CA GLY A 91 -20.62 -16.48 -0.37
C GLY A 91 -20.93 -15.04 0.08
N ARG A 92 -20.23 -14.53 1.09
CA ARG A 92 -20.31 -13.13 1.47
C ARG A 92 -19.53 -12.24 0.50
N VAL A 93 -19.56 -10.95 0.76
CA VAL A 93 -18.94 -9.94 -0.09
C VAL A 93 -17.92 -9.11 0.69
N THR A 94 -16.79 -8.87 0.06
CA THR A 94 -15.86 -7.80 0.43
C THR A 94 -15.97 -6.66 -0.55
N LEU A 95 -16.27 -5.46 -0.08
CA LEU A 95 -16.13 -4.23 -0.87
C LEU A 95 -14.74 -3.68 -0.73
N ALA A 96 -13.99 -3.70 -1.81
CA ALA A 96 -12.63 -3.16 -1.89
C ALA A 96 -12.66 -1.75 -2.49
N ALA A 97 -12.46 -0.74 -1.66
CA ALA A 97 -12.51 0.66 -2.02
C ALA A 97 -11.13 1.28 -2.10
N ALA A 98 -10.74 1.81 -3.26
CA ALA A 98 -9.56 2.66 -3.31
C ALA A 98 -9.88 4.04 -2.72
N VAL A 99 -8.92 4.56 -1.93
CA VAL A 99 -9.01 5.87 -1.29
C VAL A 99 -8.15 6.85 -2.09
N PRO A 100 -8.75 7.83 -2.79
CA PRO A 100 -8.02 8.81 -3.56
C PRO A 100 -6.89 9.47 -2.76
N LEU A 101 -5.68 9.48 -3.32
CA LEU A 101 -4.45 9.99 -2.69
C LEU A 101 -4.11 9.38 -1.31
N GLY A 102 -4.79 8.30 -0.90
CA GLY A 102 -4.63 7.68 0.42
C GLY A 102 -5.14 8.54 1.58
N VAL A 103 -6.05 9.47 1.34
CA VAL A 103 -6.60 10.37 2.34
C VAL A 103 -8.07 10.05 2.61
N LEU A 104 -8.31 9.34 3.70
CA LEU A 104 -9.66 9.05 4.18
C LEU A 104 -10.15 10.24 5.01
N THR A 105 -11.25 10.84 4.60
CA THR A 105 -11.89 11.92 5.35
C THR A 105 -12.64 11.38 6.56
N ALA A 106 -12.80 12.21 7.61
CA ALA A 106 -13.59 11.84 8.79
C ALA A 106 -15.04 11.47 8.43
N ARG A 107 -15.61 12.10 7.39
CA ARG A 107 -16.96 11.76 6.89
C ARG A 107 -16.98 10.35 6.30
N GLN A 108 -16.06 10.01 5.40
CA GLN A 108 -15.93 8.67 4.83
C GLN A 108 -15.74 7.62 5.91
N ALA A 109 -14.81 7.88 6.87
CA ALA A 109 -14.55 6.95 7.97
C ALA A 109 -15.79 6.67 8.82
N ARG A 110 -16.61 7.69 9.10
CA ARG A 110 -17.87 7.51 9.84
C ARG A 110 -18.87 6.65 9.09
N PHE A 111 -19.01 6.83 7.77
CA PHE A 111 -19.90 5.99 6.97
C PHE A 111 -19.40 4.55 6.87
N VAL A 112 -18.09 4.34 6.72
CA VAL A 112 -17.49 2.99 6.75
C VAL A 112 -17.75 2.33 8.10
N ALA A 113 -17.53 3.04 9.21
CA ALA A 113 -17.78 2.52 10.56
C ALA A 113 -19.26 2.21 10.81
N ALA A 114 -20.20 2.96 10.20
CA ALA A 114 -21.63 2.75 10.37
C ALA A 114 -22.14 1.41 9.79
N VAL A 115 -21.37 0.78 8.90
CA VAL A 115 -21.70 -0.56 8.38
C VAL A 115 -21.55 -1.62 9.48
N GLY A 116 -20.64 -1.41 10.45
CA GLY A 116 -20.44 -2.34 11.57
C GLY A 116 -19.71 -3.64 11.19
N ALA A 117 -19.13 -3.72 10.00
CA ALA A 117 -18.40 -4.87 9.50
C ALA A 117 -16.89 -4.74 9.69
N PRO A 118 -16.12 -5.84 9.64
CA PRO A 118 -14.65 -5.80 9.70
C PRO A 118 -14.06 -4.96 8.57
N VAL A 119 -13.04 -4.16 8.90
CA VAL A 119 -12.34 -3.30 7.93
C VAL A 119 -10.85 -3.62 7.93
N VAL A 120 -10.30 -3.88 6.74
CA VAL A 120 -8.86 -4.08 6.54
C VAL A 120 -8.29 -2.89 5.78
N VAL A 121 -7.22 -2.29 6.32
CA VAL A 121 -6.44 -1.25 5.66
C VAL A 121 -5.27 -1.88 4.92
N THR A 122 -5.18 -1.66 3.62
CA THR A 122 -4.13 -2.25 2.79
C THR A 122 -2.99 -1.26 2.52
N PRO A 123 -1.78 -1.76 2.18
CA PRO A 123 -0.67 -0.89 1.78
C PRO A 123 -0.90 -0.20 0.42
N TRP A 124 -1.90 -0.59 -0.34
CA TRP A 124 -2.22 -0.04 -1.67
C TRP A 124 -3.22 1.12 -1.62
N ARG A 125 -3.38 1.77 -0.48
CA ARG A 125 -4.35 2.86 -0.28
C ARG A 125 -5.80 2.41 -0.51
N CYS A 126 -6.10 1.17 -0.19
CA CYS A 126 -7.44 0.60 -0.27
C CYS A 126 -7.94 0.20 1.11
N LEU A 127 -9.24 0.28 1.28
CA LEU A 127 -9.97 -0.28 2.40
C LEU A 127 -10.78 -1.47 1.91
N LEU A 128 -10.75 -2.56 2.66
CA LEU A 128 -11.64 -3.70 2.44
C LEU A 128 -12.68 -3.70 3.56
N VAL A 129 -13.94 -3.65 3.19
CA VAL A 129 -15.07 -3.85 4.13
C VAL A 129 -15.55 -5.25 3.90
N CYS A 130 -15.28 -6.14 4.84
CA CYS A 130 -15.40 -7.58 4.70
C CYS A 130 -16.71 -8.11 5.30
N ASP A 131 -17.03 -9.37 4.97
CA ASP A 131 -18.10 -10.16 5.58
C ASP A 131 -19.49 -9.54 5.45
N LEU A 132 -19.75 -8.90 4.32
CA LEU A 132 -21.02 -8.27 4.03
C LEU A 132 -22.00 -9.27 3.40
N ASP A 133 -23.26 -9.21 3.81
CA ASP A 133 -24.34 -9.77 3.02
C ASP A 133 -24.51 -8.95 1.72
N GLU A 134 -24.97 -9.57 0.63
CA GLU A 134 -25.00 -8.97 -0.70
C GLU A 134 -25.83 -7.66 -0.76
N ASP A 135 -26.98 -7.62 -0.09
CA ASP A 135 -27.85 -6.45 -0.01
C ASP A 135 -27.22 -5.29 0.79
N VAL A 136 -26.49 -5.63 1.86
CA VAL A 136 -25.71 -4.66 2.64
C VAL A 136 -24.55 -4.10 1.81
N ALA A 137 -23.85 -4.97 1.06
CA ALA A 137 -22.76 -4.57 0.18
C ALA A 137 -23.28 -3.61 -0.94
N ASP A 138 -24.39 -3.94 -1.60
CA ASP A 138 -25.00 -3.06 -2.61
C ASP A 138 -25.39 -1.69 -2.03
N THR A 139 -26.00 -1.69 -0.85
CA THR A 139 -26.37 -0.45 -0.15
C THR A 139 -25.12 0.37 0.21
N ALA A 140 -24.09 -0.27 0.77
CA ALA A 140 -22.84 0.38 1.14
C ALA A 140 -22.13 0.97 -0.09
N LEU A 141 -22.08 0.25 -1.20
CA LEU A 141 -21.50 0.71 -2.46
C LEU A 141 -22.17 1.99 -2.96
N ARG A 142 -23.52 2.03 -2.95
CA ARG A 142 -24.30 3.21 -3.36
C ARG A 142 -24.08 4.43 -2.46
N VAL A 143 -23.67 4.23 -1.22
CA VAL A 143 -23.32 5.30 -0.28
C VAL A 143 -21.87 5.72 -0.43
N PHE A 144 -20.96 4.77 -0.55
CA PHE A 144 -19.52 5.03 -0.55
C PHE A 144 -19.00 5.67 -1.84
N ALA A 145 -19.53 5.25 -3.00
CA ALA A 145 -19.10 5.79 -4.28
C ALA A 145 -19.37 7.31 -4.40
N PRO A 146 -20.57 7.83 -4.07
CA PRO A 146 -20.81 9.28 -4.05
C PRO A 146 -19.99 10.04 -2.98
N LEU A 147 -19.49 9.36 -1.95
CA LEU A 147 -18.59 9.95 -0.98
C LEU A 147 -17.14 10.06 -1.49
N GLY A 148 -16.87 9.55 -2.70
CA GLY A 148 -15.57 9.63 -3.35
C GLY A 148 -14.64 8.44 -3.08
N LEU A 149 -15.15 7.33 -2.56
CA LEU A 149 -14.43 6.05 -2.56
C LEU A 149 -14.57 5.41 -3.95
N VAL A 150 -13.49 4.77 -4.42
CA VAL A 150 -13.40 4.26 -5.80
C VAL A 150 -13.49 2.74 -5.80
N PHE A 151 -14.42 2.21 -6.61
CA PHE A 151 -14.69 0.78 -6.76
C PHE A 151 -14.47 0.29 -8.20
N ASP A 152 -14.02 1.15 -9.08
CA ASP A 152 -13.70 0.85 -10.47
C ASP A 152 -12.19 0.62 -10.60
N ASP A 153 -11.79 -0.57 -11.04
CA ASP A 153 -10.40 -0.98 -11.23
C ASP A 153 -9.73 -0.32 -12.45
N SER A 154 -10.50 0.32 -13.32
CA SER A 154 -10.03 1.15 -14.43
C SER A 154 -9.81 2.63 -14.05
N SER A 155 -10.15 3.02 -12.81
CA SER A 155 -10.10 4.41 -12.38
C SER A 155 -8.67 4.99 -12.39
N HIS A 156 -8.50 6.18 -12.95
CA HIS A 156 -7.23 6.93 -12.95
C HIS A 156 -6.69 7.19 -11.53
N TRP A 157 -7.55 7.21 -10.50
CA TRP A 157 -7.13 7.32 -9.10
C TRP A 157 -6.17 6.23 -8.63
N LEU A 158 -6.17 5.07 -9.27
CA LEU A 158 -5.25 3.97 -8.95
C LEU A 158 -3.81 4.26 -9.39
N HIS A 159 -3.64 5.10 -10.39
CA HIS A 159 -2.36 5.44 -10.99
C HIS A 159 -1.82 6.79 -10.54
N VAL A 160 -2.64 7.64 -9.93
CA VAL A 160 -2.24 8.98 -9.50
C VAL A 160 -1.97 9.01 -7.99
N THR A 161 -0.83 9.59 -7.63
CA THR A 161 -0.41 9.80 -6.23
C THR A 161 0.10 11.23 -6.05
N ALA A 162 0.10 11.70 -4.81
CA ALA A 162 0.68 13.00 -4.48
C ALA A 162 1.33 12.99 -3.09
N CYS A 163 2.34 13.82 -2.89
CA CYS A 163 2.82 14.12 -1.55
C CYS A 163 1.80 15.00 -0.79
N VAL A 164 2.15 15.43 0.43
CA VAL A 164 1.25 16.27 1.25
C VAL A 164 0.89 17.58 0.54
N GLY A 165 1.86 18.23 -0.09
CA GLY A 165 1.62 19.50 -0.79
C GLY A 165 1.37 20.69 0.13
N SER A 166 1.17 21.87 -0.47
CA SER A 166 0.68 23.05 0.22
C SER A 166 -0.84 22.89 0.50
N PRO A 167 -1.38 23.40 1.62
CA PRO A 167 -0.70 24.16 2.69
C PRO A 167 -0.04 23.27 3.75
N GLY A 168 -0.17 21.95 3.68
CA GLY A 168 0.30 21.01 4.72
C GLY A 168 1.84 20.85 4.78
N CYS A 169 2.57 21.32 3.77
CA CYS A 169 4.03 21.26 3.69
C CYS A 169 4.62 22.61 3.26
N GLU A 170 5.40 23.24 4.17
CA GLU A 170 6.04 24.55 3.91
C GLU A 170 7.04 24.54 2.74
N ARG A 171 7.58 23.37 2.39
CA ARG A 171 8.52 23.22 1.27
C ARG A 171 7.81 23.09 -0.09
N SER A 172 6.51 22.91 -0.08
CA SER A 172 5.74 22.69 -1.29
C SER A 172 5.51 24.01 -2.05
N ARG A 173 5.72 23.98 -3.37
CA ARG A 173 5.50 25.11 -4.26
C ARG A 173 4.08 25.13 -4.85
N ALA A 174 3.25 24.10 -4.58
CA ALA A 174 1.90 24.00 -5.10
C ALA A 174 1.00 23.13 -4.18
N ASP A 175 -0.31 23.29 -4.32
CA ASP A 175 -1.30 22.33 -3.81
C ASP A 175 -1.39 21.13 -4.75
N VAL A 176 -0.41 20.25 -4.65
CA VAL A 176 -0.26 19.08 -5.53
C VAL A 176 -1.42 18.11 -5.44
N ARG A 177 -2.17 18.10 -4.32
CA ARG A 177 -3.35 17.23 -4.17
C ARG A 177 -4.53 17.74 -4.98
N SER A 178 -4.77 19.03 -4.94
CA SER A 178 -5.78 19.67 -5.79
C SER A 178 -5.41 19.57 -7.27
N ASP A 179 -4.12 19.71 -7.60
CA ASP A 179 -3.65 19.57 -8.98
C ASP A 179 -3.82 18.14 -9.50
N ALA A 180 -3.45 17.13 -8.69
CA ALA A 180 -3.66 15.71 -9.00
C ALA A 180 -5.16 15.40 -9.20
N ALA A 181 -6.03 15.95 -8.36
CA ALA A 181 -7.47 15.77 -8.50
C ALA A 181 -8.02 16.37 -9.81
N ARG A 182 -7.54 17.55 -10.21
CA ARG A 182 -7.91 18.14 -11.49
C ARG A 182 -7.44 17.31 -12.68
N ALA A 183 -6.22 16.80 -12.62
CA ALA A 183 -5.67 15.95 -13.66
C ALA A 183 -6.44 14.63 -13.83
N VAL A 184 -6.86 14.01 -12.71
CA VAL A 184 -7.75 12.83 -12.77
C VAL A 184 -9.09 13.18 -13.39
N ALA A 185 -9.67 14.33 -13.05
CA ALA A 185 -10.96 14.77 -13.59
C ALA A 185 -10.91 15.09 -15.09
N SER A 186 -9.75 15.52 -15.61
CA SER A 186 -9.54 15.76 -17.06
C SER A 186 -9.14 14.51 -17.84
N GLY A 187 -8.87 13.39 -17.18
CA GLY A 187 -8.48 12.14 -17.85
C GLY A 187 -7.07 12.15 -18.42
N ASP A 188 -6.18 13.01 -17.91
CA ASP A 188 -4.87 13.26 -18.51
C ASP A 188 -3.81 12.17 -18.27
N HIS A 189 -4.11 11.10 -17.51
CA HIS A 189 -3.09 10.13 -17.10
C HIS A 189 -3.50 8.66 -17.29
N ASP A 190 -2.91 8.03 -18.29
CA ASP A 190 -2.97 6.57 -18.50
C ASP A 190 -1.83 5.82 -17.78
N ALA A 191 -0.82 6.53 -17.29
CA ALA A 191 0.36 5.98 -16.64
C ALA A 191 0.45 6.39 -15.17
N ALA A 192 1.24 5.63 -14.38
CA ALA A 192 1.46 5.95 -12.97
C ALA A 192 2.23 7.27 -12.81
N VAL A 193 1.63 8.24 -12.12
CA VAL A 193 2.17 9.57 -11.89
C VAL A 193 2.16 9.93 -10.41
N HIS A 194 3.22 10.62 -9.97
CA HIS A 194 3.34 11.16 -8.63
C HIS A 194 3.55 12.67 -8.65
N TYR A 195 2.60 13.41 -8.10
CA TYR A 195 2.70 14.86 -7.94
C TYR A 195 3.47 15.21 -6.67
N ALA A 196 4.61 15.87 -6.83
CA ALA A 196 5.50 16.28 -5.74
C ALA A 196 5.58 17.80 -5.62
N GLY A 197 5.42 18.33 -4.42
CA GLY A 197 5.50 19.76 -4.15
C GLY A 197 6.92 20.33 -4.16
N CYS A 198 7.94 19.48 -4.09
CA CYS A 198 9.36 19.84 -4.14
C CYS A 198 10.21 18.63 -4.55
N GLU A 199 11.52 18.87 -4.76
CA GLU A 199 12.51 17.88 -5.22
C GLU A 199 12.66 16.64 -4.32
N ARG A 200 12.16 16.68 -3.08
CA ARG A 200 12.17 15.52 -2.20
C ARG A 200 11.29 14.38 -2.67
N ALA A 201 10.26 14.65 -3.45
CA ALA A 201 9.31 13.69 -4.00
C ALA A 201 8.83 12.65 -2.97
N CYS A 202 8.42 13.11 -1.78
CA CYS A 202 8.05 12.26 -0.66
C CYS A 202 6.87 11.34 -1.02
N GLY A 203 7.04 10.02 -0.77
CA GLY A 203 6.00 9.03 -1.03
C GLY A 203 5.89 8.56 -2.48
N ARG A 204 6.86 8.89 -3.34
CA ARG A 204 6.85 8.45 -4.75
C ARG A 204 6.85 6.92 -4.83
N PRO A 205 5.95 6.32 -5.62
CA PRO A 205 6.02 4.90 -5.96
C PRO A 205 7.20 4.62 -6.91
N PRO A 206 7.86 3.45 -6.83
CA PRO A 206 9.05 3.15 -7.65
C PRO A 206 8.81 3.24 -9.16
N ALA A 207 7.61 2.91 -9.63
CA ALA A 207 7.27 2.87 -11.06
C ALA A 207 6.64 4.18 -11.58
N ALA A 208 6.33 5.15 -10.72
CA ALA A 208 5.64 6.37 -11.12
C ALA A 208 6.58 7.39 -11.77
N GLN A 209 6.10 8.08 -12.79
CA GLN A 209 6.70 9.33 -13.26
C GLN A 209 6.49 10.38 -12.16
N VAL A 210 7.54 11.10 -11.79
CA VAL A 210 7.45 12.16 -10.80
C VAL A 210 7.34 13.51 -11.48
N LEU A 211 6.30 14.26 -11.11
CA LEU A 211 6.07 15.64 -11.54
C LEU A 211 6.34 16.56 -10.36
N VAL A 212 7.42 17.34 -10.41
CA VAL A 212 7.80 18.27 -9.36
C VAL A 212 7.26 19.65 -9.65
N ALA A 213 6.57 20.24 -8.68
CA ALA A 213 6.02 21.58 -8.79
C ALA A 213 7.11 22.65 -8.92
N THR A 214 6.89 23.60 -9.82
CA THR A 214 7.67 24.82 -10.01
C THR A 214 6.81 26.05 -9.70
N GLY A 215 7.36 27.25 -9.84
CA GLY A 215 6.55 28.47 -9.70
C GLY A 215 5.51 28.68 -10.80
N GLY A 216 5.54 27.91 -11.89
CA GLY A 216 4.64 28.07 -13.04
C GLY A 216 4.12 26.76 -13.63
N GLY A 217 4.16 25.65 -12.90
CA GLY A 217 3.67 24.35 -13.38
C GLY A 217 4.44 23.18 -12.80
N TYR A 218 4.65 22.15 -13.61
CA TYR A 218 5.35 20.93 -13.22
C TYR A 218 6.45 20.58 -14.21
N HIS A 219 7.56 20.04 -13.71
CA HIS A 219 8.56 19.42 -14.56
C HIS A 219 8.71 17.92 -14.21
N PRO A 220 8.85 17.04 -15.20
CA PRO A 220 9.12 15.65 -14.97
C PRO A 220 10.56 15.46 -14.47
N VAL A 221 10.73 14.61 -13.45
CA VAL A 221 12.06 14.19 -12.98
C VAL A 221 12.38 12.83 -13.61
N PRO A 222 13.58 12.64 -14.18
CA PRO A 222 14.03 11.36 -14.69
C PRO A 222 13.99 10.27 -13.60
N ARG A 223 13.72 9.04 -14.04
CA ARG A 223 13.72 7.84 -13.19
C ARG A 223 15.11 7.51 -12.67
#